data_5c4eb63f362ad94bf45dffaecdd4deb2
#
_entry.id   5c4eb63f362ad94bf45dffaecdd4deb2
#
_cell.length_a   1.000
_cell.length_b   1.000
_cell.length_c   1.000
_cell.angle_alpha   90.00
_cell.angle_beta   90.00
_cell.angle_gamma   90.00
#
_symmetry.space_group_name_H-M   'P 1'
#
loop_
_entity.id
_entity.type
_entity.pdbx_description
1 polymer ?
#
loop_
_entity_poly.entity_id
_entity_poly.type
_entity_poly.pdbx_seq_one_letter_code
_entity_poly.pdbx_strand_id
1 'polypeptide(L)'
;MTSAPIAFAATSAGAKPTTFGDMRPTQDHASLRLHQPSPDGTLSKPGAEFDHIDFQFNPKDLTVAKTASWARQTAKGNKSSGPPQYNGPQPSKLTLEMFFDASAKQDNSVVAVVEKLFACCVPTTESYEKKKGSPPWVRFRWGTLTGFLSYIGSVSVKYTLFTSTGTPIRATCTVTLEELAGEPPKGNPTSGGLLPHRVHVLTAGDTLAGVAYAEYGDPARWRDVARVNEIDDPLRLRPGTRLLLPSADELHMTPGRRAMRGDMEVARAR
;
A
#
# COMPACT_ATOMS: atom_id res chain seq x y z
N MET A 1 14.05 11.97 2.24
CA MET A 1 12.69 11.64 2.74
C MET A 1 11.69 12.14 1.72
N THR A 2 11.27 11.32 0.78
CA THR A 2 10.24 11.66 -0.20
C THR A 2 8.87 11.49 0.47
N SER A 3 8.23 12.61 0.77
CA SER A 3 6.87 12.63 1.27
C SER A 3 5.95 12.09 0.18
N ALA A 4 5.31 10.94 0.43
CA ALA A 4 4.24 10.44 -0.43
C ALA A 4 3.07 11.45 -0.44
N PRO A 5 2.41 11.68 -1.58
CA PRO A 5 1.25 12.58 -1.66
C PRO A 5 0.14 12.04 -0.75
N ILE A 6 -0.35 12.88 0.15
CA ILE A 6 -1.21 12.46 1.26
C ILE A 6 -2.60 12.03 0.78
N ALA A 7 -3.13 12.60 -0.30
CA ALA A 7 -4.44 12.23 -0.83
C ALA A 7 -4.60 12.47 -2.34
N PHE A 8 -4.05 13.57 -2.86
CA PHE A 8 -4.23 13.97 -4.25
C PHE A 8 -2.92 14.44 -4.87
N ALA A 9 -2.63 14.03 -6.10
CA ALA A 9 -1.58 14.59 -6.92
C ALA A 9 -2.19 15.67 -7.83
N ALA A 10 -1.66 16.88 -7.80
CA ALA A 10 -1.97 17.92 -8.77
C ALA A 10 -0.93 17.87 -9.88
N THR A 11 -1.37 17.57 -11.10
CA THR A 11 -0.50 17.67 -12.28
C THR A 11 -0.50 19.11 -12.73
N SER A 12 0.63 19.80 -12.69
CA SER A 12 0.75 21.13 -13.29
C SER A 12 0.66 20.99 -14.81
N ALA A 13 -0.56 21.16 -15.35
CA ALA A 13 -0.73 21.37 -16.79
C ALA A 13 -0.13 22.74 -17.11
N GLY A 14 0.92 22.78 -17.93
CA GLY A 14 1.49 24.01 -18.44
C GLY A 14 0.38 24.85 -19.12
N ALA A 15 -0.01 25.92 -18.47
CA ALA A 15 -1.00 26.84 -19.01
C ALA A 15 -0.45 27.46 -20.28
N LYS A 16 -1.04 27.16 -21.45
CA LYS A 16 -0.85 27.95 -22.66
C LYS A 16 -1.48 29.32 -22.39
N PRO A 17 -0.81 30.43 -22.75
CA PRO A 17 -1.41 31.75 -22.62
C PRO A 17 -2.61 31.84 -23.57
N THR A 18 -3.80 31.94 -23.02
CA THR A 18 -5.04 32.14 -23.76
C THR A 18 -5.21 33.64 -24.05
N THR A 19 -5.48 33.95 -25.31
CA THR A 19 -5.79 35.26 -25.81
C THR A 19 -7.08 35.80 -25.15
N PHE A 20 -7.07 37.10 -24.82
CA PHE A 20 -8.09 37.86 -24.09
C PHE A 20 -9.42 37.91 -24.88
N GLY A 21 -10.22 36.86 -24.89
CA GLY A 21 -11.45 36.85 -25.68
C GLY A 21 -12.49 35.78 -25.31
N ASP A 22 -12.12 34.73 -24.64
CA ASP A 22 -13.01 33.59 -24.37
C ASP A 22 -12.90 33.14 -22.89
N MET A 23 -13.27 34.06 -21.99
CA MET A 23 -13.27 33.80 -20.52
C MET A 23 -14.64 33.28 -20.05
N ARG A 24 -15.08 32.14 -20.55
CA ARG A 24 -15.88 31.23 -19.71
C ARG A 24 -14.99 30.08 -19.32
N PRO A 25 -14.60 29.99 -18.05
CA PRO A 25 -13.87 28.81 -17.59
C PRO A 25 -14.77 27.60 -17.83
N THR A 26 -14.38 26.73 -18.77
CA THR A 26 -15.01 25.41 -18.91
C THR A 26 -14.82 24.71 -17.60
N GLN A 27 -15.90 24.54 -16.85
CA GLN A 27 -15.87 23.86 -15.57
C GLN A 27 -15.60 22.38 -15.83
N ASP A 28 -14.42 21.93 -15.43
CA ASP A 28 -14.09 20.51 -15.51
C ASP A 28 -15.03 19.69 -14.60
N HIS A 29 -15.58 18.62 -15.14
CA HIS A 29 -16.40 17.69 -14.37
C HIS A 29 -15.52 16.65 -13.68
N ALA A 30 -15.94 16.30 -12.46
CA ALA A 30 -15.36 15.19 -11.74
C ALA A 30 -15.75 13.86 -12.41
N SER A 31 -14.91 12.84 -12.31
CA SER A 31 -15.17 11.52 -12.86
C SER A 31 -14.49 10.42 -12.04
N LEU A 32 -15.09 9.24 -12.06
CA LEU A 32 -14.46 8.01 -11.58
C LEU A 32 -13.95 7.23 -12.80
N ARG A 33 -12.64 7.05 -12.91
CA ARG A 33 -11.99 6.27 -13.95
C ARG A 33 -11.87 4.83 -13.52
N LEU A 34 -12.40 3.91 -14.33
CA LEU A 34 -12.46 2.49 -14.06
C LEU A 34 -11.33 1.77 -14.78
N HIS A 35 -10.51 1.08 -14.02
CA HIS A 35 -9.36 0.33 -14.52
C HIS A 35 -9.52 -1.15 -14.25
N GLN A 36 -9.01 -1.99 -15.15
CA GLN A 36 -8.85 -3.40 -14.85
C GLN A 36 -7.87 -3.59 -13.70
N PRO A 37 -8.08 -4.61 -12.85
CA PRO A 37 -7.09 -5.00 -11.87
C PRO A 37 -5.75 -5.31 -12.55
N SER A 38 -4.63 -5.05 -11.88
CA SER A 38 -3.31 -5.33 -12.44
C SER A 38 -3.18 -6.80 -12.85
N PRO A 39 -2.76 -7.08 -14.09
CA PRO A 39 -2.53 -8.44 -14.55
C PRO A 39 -1.43 -9.16 -13.75
N ASP A 40 -0.45 -8.40 -13.27
CA ASP A 40 0.71 -8.92 -12.52
C ASP A 40 0.43 -9.06 -11.02
N GLY A 41 -0.75 -8.62 -10.56
CA GLY A 41 -1.11 -8.59 -9.14
C GLY A 41 -0.37 -7.51 -8.33
N THR A 42 0.36 -6.61 -8.99
CA THR A 42 1.02 -5.48 -8.33
C THR A 42 0.03 -4.35 -8.09
N LEU A 43 -0.05 -3.86 -6.85
CA LEU A 43 -0.98 -2.79 -6.47
C LEU A 43 -0.53 -1.39 -6.94
N SER A 44 0.67 -1.26 -7.50
CA SER A 44 1.25 0.03 -7.89
C SER A 44 0.83 0.50 -9.29
N LYS A 45 0.46 -0.43 -10.19
CA LYS A 45 0.09 -0.11 -11.56
C LYS A 45 -1.29 -0.67 -11.88
N PRO A 46 -2.28 0.18 -12.16
CA PRO A 46 -3.58 -0.28 -12.65
C PRO A 46 -3.43 -0.89 -14.04
N GLY A 47 -4.31 -1.80 -14.38
CA GLY A 47 -4.51 -2.26 -15.75
C GLY A 47 -5.07 -1.16 -16.64
N ALA A 48 -5.46 -1.51 -17.86
CA ALA A 48 -6.04 -0.56 -18.79
C ALA A 48 -7.32 0.09 -18.23
N GLU A 49 -7.49 1.39 -18.52
CA GLU A 49 -8.77 2.07 -18.32
C GLU A 49 -9.76 1.52 -19.34
N PHE A 50 -10.90 1.03 -18.90
CA PHE A 50 -11.91 0.46 -19.78
C PHE A 50 -13.22 1.24 -19.79
N ASP A 51 -13.47 2.06 -18.76
CA ASP A 51 -14.69 2.83 -18.63
C ASP A 51 -14.54 3.98 -17.62
N HIS A 52 -15.55 4.85 -17.55
CA HIS A 52 -15.62 5.95 -16.59
C HIS A 52 -17.05 6.25 -16.18
N ILE A 53 -17.22 6.90 -15.05
CA ILE A 53 -18.50 7.43 -14.55
C ILE A 53 -18.30 8.92 -14.30
N ASP A 54 -18.92 9.75 -15.12
CA ASP A 54 -18.86 11.19 -14.97
C ASP A 54 -19.88 11.67 -13.94
N PHE A 55 -19.50 12.69 -13.19
CA PHE A 55 -20.40 13.37 -12.29
C PHE A 55 -21.27 14.33 -13.10
N GLN A 56 -22.58 14.20 -12.98
CA GLN A 56 -23.51 15.15 -13.60
C GLN A 56 -23.36 16.53 -12.95
N PHE A 57 -23.14 16.57 -11.65
CA PHE A 57 -22.82 17.76 -10.86
C PHE A 57 -21.57 17.49 -10.05
N ASN A 58 -20.64 18.44 -10.04
CA ASN A 58 -19.42 18.31 -9.25
C ASN A 58 -19.76 18.17 -7.75
N PRO A 59 -19.03 17.35 -7.00
CA PRO A 59 -19.28 17.19 -5.57
C PRO A 59 -19.05 18.52 -4.84
N LYS A 60 -19.89 18.81 -3.84
CA LYS A 60 -19.77 20.00 -3.00
C LYS A 60 -18.55 19.90 -2.09
N ASP A 61 -18.27 18.70 -1.61
CA ASP A 61 -17.19 18.40 -0.69
C ASP A 61 -16.59 17.02 -0.99
N LEU A 62 -15.36 16.84 -0.56
CA LEU A 62 -14.61 15.59 -0.64
C LEU A 62 -14.07 15.30 0.76
N THR A 63 -14.53 14.24 1.39
CA THR A 63 -14.03 13.85 2.70
C THR A 63 -12.96 12.78 2.57
N VAL A 64 -11.73 13.14 2.97
CA VAL A 64 -10.60 12.21 3.01
C VAL A 64 -10.28 11.85 4.46
N ALA A 65 -10.26 10.57 4.78
CA ALA A 65 -9.90 10.07 6.09
C ALA A 65 -8.63 9.21 6.00
N LYS A 66 -7.69 9.45 6.90
CA LYS A 66 -6.48 8.63 7.10
C LYS A 66 -6.41 8.23 8.56
N THR A 67 -6.29 6.95 8.84
CA THR A 67 -6.27 6.41 10.20
C THR A 67 -4.95 5.72 10.46
N ALA A 68 -4.44 5.84 11.69
CA ALA A 68 -3.30 5.07 12.19
C ALA A 68 -3.80 3.95 13.13
N SER A 69 -3.26 2.76 12.98
CA SER A 69 -3.58 1.63 13.85
C SER A 69 -2.64 1.60 15.06
N TRP A 70 -3.24 1.58 16.24
CA TRP A 70 -2.54 1.47 17.52
C TRP A 70 -3.13 0.32 18.33
N ALA A 71 -2.28 -0.60 18.78
CA ALA A 71 -2.68 -1.65 19.72
C ALA A 71 -2.17 -1.34 21.12
N ARG A 72 -2.92 -1.77 22.14
CA ARG A 72 -2.46 -1.75 23.53
C ARG A 72 -2.37 -3.19 24.02
N GLN A 73 -1.21 -3.58 24.50
CA GLN A 73 -1.06 -4.88 25.14
C GLN A 73 -1.56 -4.77 26.57
N THR A 74 -2.59 -5.54 26.89
CA THR A 74 -3.07 -5.71 28.26
C THR A 74 -2.47 -6.99 28.82
N ALA A 75 -1.55 -6.88 29.76
CA ALA A 75 -1.07 -8.04 30.52
C ALA A 75 -2.19 -8.51 31.47
N LYS A 76 -2.44 -9.83 31.47
CA LYS A 76 -3.45 -10.46 32.34
C LYS A 76 -3.11 -10.16 33.81
N GLY A 77 -3.99 -9.42 34.51
CA GLY A 77 -3.78 -9.04 35.90
C GLY A 77 -3.31 -7.58 36.15
N ASN A 78 -3.02 -6.81 35.14
CA ASN A 78 -2.66 -5.40 35.29
C ASN A 78 -3.91 -4.51 35.35
N LYS A 79 -4.00 -3.60 36.31
CA LYS A 79 -5.10 -2.63 36.47
C LYS A 79 -5.07 -1.49 35.45
N SER A 80 -3.97 -1.33 34.68
CA SER A 80 -3.81 -0.31 33.64
C SER A 80 -3.41 -0.92 32.30
N SER A 81 -3.90 -0.33 31.21
CA SER A 81 -3.46 -0.72 29.86
C SER A 81 -2.01 -0.31 29.62
N GLY A 82 -1.22 -1.18 28.98
CA GLY A 82 0.15 -0.89 28.56
C GLY A 82 0.25 0.30 27.59
N PRO A 83 1.47 0.77 27.28
CA PRO A 83 1.69 1.85 26.34
C PRO A 83 1.14 1.46 24.95
N PRO A 84 0.64 2.45 24.17
CA PRO A 84 0.16 2.19 22.82
C PRO A 84 1.33 1.81 21.91
N GLN A 85 1.15 0.74 21.13
CA GLN A 85 2.10 0.27 20.13
C GLN A 85 1.57 0.59 18.75
N TYR A 86 2.38 1.22 17.91
CA TYR A 86 2.02 1.58 16.55
C TYR A 86 2.06 0.36 15.63
N ASN A 87 0.94 0.06 14.94
CA ASN A 87 0.81 -1.09 14.04
C ASN A 87 0.82 -0.71 12.55
N GLY A 88 1.04 0.56 12.24
CA GLY A 88 1.09 1.04 10.87
C GLY A 88 -0.07 1.94 10.45
N PRO A 89 0.06 2.59 9.27
CA PRO A 89 -1.01 3.39 8.68
C PRO A 89 -2.08 2.48 8.08
N GLN A 90 -3.35 2.84 8.26
CA GLN A 90 -4.46 2.20 7.54
C GLN A 90 -4.62 2.82 6.14
N PRO A 91 -5.23 2.12 5.18
CA PRO A 91 -5.59 2.69 3.88
C PRO A 91 -6.40 3.97 4.02
N SER A 92 -6.16 4.93 3.13
CA SER A 92 -6.95 6.16 3.07
C SER A 92 -8.34 5.86 2.54
N LYS A 93 -9.35 6.60 3.02
CA LYS A 93 -10.72 6.51 2.53
C LYS A 93 -11.13 7.88 1.98
N LEU A 94 -11.72 7.88 0.78
CA LEU A 94 -12.33 9.05 0.17
C LEU A 94 -13.83 8.82 0.07
N THR A 95 -14.61 9.61 0.77
CA THR A 95 -16.08 9.60 0.66
C THR A 95 -16.51 10.81 -0.17
N LEU A 96 -17.38 10.55 -1.13
CA LEU A 96 -17.93 11.55 -2.06
C LEU A 96 -19.40 11.30 -2.28
N GLU A 97 -20.12 12.36 -2.61
CA GLU A 97 -21.53 12.34 -2.95
C GLU A 97 -21.72 12.66 -4.43
N MET A 98 -22.45 11.82 -5.14
CA MET A 98 -22.83 12.00 -6.55
C MET A 98 -24.32 12.22 -6.63
N PHE A 99 -24.73 13.28 -7.32
CA PHE A 99 -26.12 13.58 -7.55
C PHE A 99 -26.46 13.40 -9.04
N PHE A 100 -27.54 12.68 -9.31
CA PHE A 100 -28.04 12.41 -10.65
C PHE A 100 -29.49 12.82 -10.77
N ASP A 101 -29.82 13.52 -11.85
CA ASP A 101 -31.16 14.03 -12.13
C ASP A 101 -31.50 13.88 -13.62
N ALA A 102 -32.50 13.07 -13.93
CA ALA A 102 -33.07 12.86 -15.24
C ALA A 102 -34.49 13.44 -15.35
N SER A 103 -34.89 14.38 -14.46
CA SER A 103 -36.24 14.93 -14.42
C SER A 103 -36.63 15.62 -15.73
N ALA A 104 -35.66 16.20 -16.44
CA ALA A 104 -35.93 16.84 -17.75
C ALA A 104 -36.18 15.84 -18.89
N LYS A 105 -35.50 14.68 -18.86
CA LYS A 105 -35.61 13.63 -19.88
C LYS A 105 -36.62 12.54 -19.51
N GLN A 106 -36.87 12.36 -18.23
CA GLN A 106 -37.73 11.31 -17.65
C GLN A 106 -37.38 9.89 -18.14
N ASP A 107 -36.10 9.64 -18.37
CA ASP A 107 -35.56 8.36 -18.84
C ASP A 107 -34.95 7.56 -17.67
N ASN A 108 -34.45 6.35 -17.96
CA ASN A 108 -33.83 5.45 -17.01
C ASN A 108 -32.29 5.67 -16.82
N SER A 109 -31.75 6.81 -17.27
CA SER A 109 -30.33 7.11 -17.23
C SER A 109 -29.77 7.08 -15.79
N VAL A 110 -30.57 7.51 -14.80
CA VAL A 110 -30.18 7.44 -13.39
C VAL A 110 -30.01 5.99 -12.94
N VAL A 111 -30.92 5.10 -13.34
CA VAL A 111 -30.82 3.67 -13.01
C VAL A 111 -29.58 3.07 -13.65
N ALA A 112 -29.31 3.37 -14.91
CA ALA A 112 -28.13 2.84 -15.63
C ALA A 112 -26.79 3.24 -14.96
N VAL A 113 -26.69 4.48 -14.50
CA VAL A 113 -25.47 4.91 -13.78
C VAL A 113 -25.34 4.24 -12.41
N VAL A 114 -26.44 4.07 -11.70
CA VAL A 114 -26.44 3.36 -10.41
C VAL A 114 -26.07 1.90 -10.58
N GLU A 115 -26.62 1.21 -11.56
CA GLU A 115 -26.25 -0.17 -11.92
C GLU A 115 -24.74 -0.29 -12.22
N LYS A 116 -24.19 0.69 -12.92
CA LYS A 116 -22.76 0.77 -13.21
C LYS A 116 -21.93 0.94 -11.93
N LEU A 117 -22.38 1.75 -10.97
CA LEU A 117 -21.75 1.89 -9.66
C LEU A 117 -21.79 0.57 -8.86
N PHE A 118 -22.92 -0.13 -8.87
CA PHE A 118 -23.03 -1.43 -8.21
C PHE A 118 -22.17 -2.49 -8.89
N ALA A 119 -22.09 -2.48 -10.22
CA ALA A 119 -21.20 -3.38 -10.96
C ALA A 119 -19.72 -3.20 -10.57
N CYS A 120 -19.33 -1.98 -10.15
CA CYS A 120 -17.98 -1.74 -9.64
C CYS A 120 -17.70 -2.38 -8.27
N CYS A 121 -18.69 -2.91 -7.58
CA CYS A 121 -18.53 -3.68 -6.33
C CYS A 121 -18.38 -5.19 -6.59
N VAL A 122 -18.49 -5.64 -7.83
CA VAL A 122 -18.44 -7.05 -8.23
C VAL A 122 -17.17 -7.32 -9.04
N PRO A 123 -16.57 -8.52 -8.94
CA PRO A 123 -15.41 -8.86 -9.75
C PRO A 123 -15.66 -8.72 -11.25
N THR A 124 -14.68 -8.17 -11.98
CA THR A 124 -14.77 -8.08 -13.45
C THR A 124 -14.67 -9.48 -14.06
N THR A 125 -15.38 -9.71 -15.19
CA THR A 125 -15.33 -11.00 -15.90
C THR A 125 -13.91 -11.41 -16.22
N GLU A 126 -13.07 -10.47 -16.64
CA GLU A 126 -11.67 -10.70 -17.00
C GLU A 126 -10.82 -11.12 -15.79
N SER A 127 -11.08 -10.56 -14.60
CA SER A 127 -10.38 -10.96 -13.37
C SER A 127 -10.84 -12.33 -12.89
N TYR A 128 -12.11 -12.66 -13.09
CA TYR A 128 -12.67 -13.95 -12.71
C TYR A 128 -12.10 -15.09 -13.55
N GLU A 129 -11.97 -14.91 -14.86
CA GLU A 129 -11.35 -15.86 -15.77
C GLU A 129 -9.89 -16.17 -15.42
N LYS A 130 -9.16 -15.17 -14.90
CA LYS A 130 -7.78 -15.32 -14.41
C LYS A 130 -7.66 -15.94 -13.01
N LYS A 131 -8.76 -16.49 -12.46
CA LYS A 131 -8.86 -17.11 -11.12
C LYS A 131 -8.47 -16.20 -9.95
N LYS A 132 -8.48 -14.88 -10.15
CA LYS A 132 -8.23 -13.85 -9.14
C LYS A 132 -9.35 -12.81 -9.21
N GLY A 133 -10.58 -13.23 -8.89
CA GLY A 133 -11.74 -12.34 -8.92
C GLY A 133 -11.48 -11.06 -8.11
N SER A 134 -11.42 -9.92 -8.79
CA SER A 134 -11.24 -8.61 -8.18
C SER A 134 -12.19 -7.62 -8.83
N PRO A 135 -12.83 -6.73 -8.05
CA PRO A 135 -13.60 -5.64 -8.61
C PRO A 135 -12.68 -4.69 -9.38
N PRO A 136 -13.24 -3.83 -10.26
CA PRO A 136 -12.46 -2.83 -10.97
C PRO A 136 -11.78 -1.88 -9.99
N TRP A 137 -10.59 -1.44 -10.36
CA TRP A 137 -9.89 -0.40 -9.63
C TRP A 137 -10.37 0.96 -10.09
N VAL A 138 -10.51 1.90 -9.18
CA VAL A 138 -11.13 3.18 -9.41
C VAL A 138 -10.17 4.31 -9.06
N ARG A 139 -10.14 5.35 -9.90
CA ARG A 139 -9.40 6.57 -9.64
C ARG A 139 -10.33 7.78 -9.81
N PHE A 140 -10.45 8.57 -8.76
CA PHE A 140 -11.14 9.85 -8.81
C PHE A 140 -10.31 10.87 -9.57
N ARG A 141 -10.92 11.61 -10.48
CA ARG A 141 -10.28 12.70 -11.22
C ARG A 141 -11.22 13.90 -11.31
N TRP A 142 -10.67 15.10 -11.09
CA TRP A 142 -11.38 16.36 -11.25
C TRP A 142 -10.41 17.42 -11.78
N GLY A 143 -10.49 17.73 -13.07
CA GLY A 143 -9.52 18.58 -13.75
C GLY A 143 -8.08 18.07 -13.56
N THR A 144 -7.24 18.86 -12.93
CA THR A 144 -5.84 18.50 -12.61
C THR A 144 -5.71 17.67 -11.33
N LEU A 145 -6.78 17.59 -10.53
CA LEU A 145 -6.79 16.83 -9.28
C LEU A 145 -6.97 15.35 -9.58
N THR A 146 -6.01 14.53 -9.15
CA THR A 146 -6.05 13.08 -9.29
C THR A 146 -5.94 12.42 -7.93
N GLY A 147 -6.91 11.58 -7.58
CA GLY A 147 -6.93 10.81 -6.35
C GLY A 147 -5.99 9.60 -6.38
N PHE A 148 -5.86 8.96 -5.24
CA PHE A 148 -5.13 7.70 -5.12
C PHE A 148 -5.85 6.57 -5.87
N LEU A 149 -5.12 5.51 -6.20
CA LEU A 149 -5.71 4.30 -6.76
C LEU A 149 -6.50 3.58 -5.66
N SER A 150 -7.74 3.22 -5.94
CA SER A 150 -8.71 2.74 -4.97
C SER A 150 -9.61 1.66 -5.54
N TYR A 151 -10.41 1.08 -4.69
CA TYR A 151 -11.58 0.29 -5.04
C TYR A 151 -12.82 0.86 -4.33
N ILE A 152 -14.00 0.54 -4.80
CA ILE A 152 -15.24 0.95 -4.15
C ILE A 152 -15.49 0.02 -2.96
N GLY A 153 -15.37 0.57 -1.74
CA GLY A 153 -15.65 -0.15 -0.51
C GLY A 153 -17.16 -0.22 -0.19
N SER A 154 -17.88 0.86 -0.53
CA SER A 154 -19.34 0.90 -0.36
C SER A 154 -20.00 1.90 -1.30
N VAL A 155 -21.22 1.56 -1.73
CA VAL A 155 -22.14 2.42 -2.46
C VAL A 155 -23.47 2.43 -1.75
N SER A 156 -23.98 3.61 -1.41
CA SER A 156 -25.32 3.80 -0.85
C SER A 156 -26.10 4.74 -1.77
N VAL A 157 -27.28 4.33 -2.17
CA VAL A 157 -28.12 5.07 -3.13
C VAL A 157 -29.46 5.40 -2.48
N LYS A 158 -29.83 6.69 -2.59
CA LYS A 158 -31.12 7.21 -2.16
C LYS A 158 -31.85 7.76 -3.37
N TYR A 159 -32.90 7.08 -3.82
CA TYR A 159 -33.80 7.59 -4.86
C TYR A 159 -34.79 8.59 -4.24
N THR A 160 -34.94 9.75 -4.86
CA THR A 160 -35.71 10.86 -4.30
C THR A 160 -36.87 11.35 -5.20
N LEU A 161 -36.88 10.98 -6.49
CA LEU A 161 -37.91 11.32 -7.42
C LEU A 161 -38.20 10.15 -8.37
N PHE A 162 -39.49 9.93 -8.65
CA PHE A 162 -39.96 8.86 -9.53
C PHE A 162 -40.94 9.40 -10.57
N THR A 163 -40.99 8.74 -11.70
CA THR A 163 -42.07 8.96 -12.70
C THR A 163 -43.40 8.43 -12.17
N SER A 164 -44.50 8.77 -12.87
CA SER A 164 -45.82 8.20 -12.58
C SER A 164 -45.88 6.68 -12.77
N THR A 165 -44.94 6.09 -13.51
CA THR A 165 -44.81 4.65 -13.76
C THR A 165 -43.89 3.96 -12.75
N GLY A 166 -43.30 4.71 -11.76
CA GLY A 166 -42.43 4.18 -10.73
C GLY A 166 -40.94 4.11 -11.10
N THR A 167 -40.53 4.60 -12.27
CA THR A 167 -39.13 4.66 -12.67
C THR A 167 -38.42 5.76 -11.87
N PRO A 168 -37.29 5.48 -11.16
CA PRO A 168 -36.56 6.51 -10.44
C PRO A 168 -35.80 7.40 -11.43
N ILE A 169 -35.98 8.70 -11.31
CA ILE A 169 -35.37 9.72 -12.17
C ILE A 169 -34.47 10.70 -11.44
N ARG A 170 -34.32 10.54 -10.12
CA ARG A 170 -33.36 11.30 -9.31
C ARG A 170 -32.79 10.44 -8.21
N ALA A 171 -31.48 10.49 -8.05
CA ALA A 171 -30.77 9.76 -7.01
C ALA A 171 -29.60 10.57 -6.43
N THR A 172 -29.35 10.35 -5.15
CA THR A 172 -28.11 10.73 -4.47
C THR A 172 -27.35 9.44 -4.11
N CYS A 173 -26.11 9.34 -4.59
CA CYS A 173 -25.24 8.19 -4.35
C CYS A 173 -24.07 8.62 -3.45
N THR A 174 -23.93 8.00 -2.29
CA THR A 174 -22.73 8.13 -1.45
C THR A 174 -21.80 6.99 -1.77
N VAL A 175 -20.60 7.32 -2.24
CA VAL A 175 -19.56 6.34 -2.63
C VAL A 175 -18.37 6.50 -1.73
N THR A 176 -17.89 5.40 -1.15
CA THR A 176 -16.66 5.36 -0.37
C THR A 176 -15.61 4.58 -1.15
N LEU A 177 -14.53 5.26 -1.49
CA LEU A 177 -13.34 4.70 -2.12
C LEU A 177 -12.30 4.39 -1.04
N GLU A 178 -11.74 3.20 -1.07
CA GLU A 178 -10.65 2.80 -0.19
C GLU A 178 -9.37 2.64 -1.00
N GLU A 179 -8.28 3.24 -0.48
CA GLU A 179 -6.96 3.18 -1.09
C GLU A 179 -6.52 1.72 -1.22
N LEU A 180 -6.13 1.33 -2.44
CA LEU A 180 -5.35 0.12 -2.61
C LEU A 180 -4.00 0.38 -1.94
N ALA A 181 -3.83 -0.13 -0.72
CA ALA A 181 -2.57 -0.03 -0.01
C ALA A 181 -1.47 -0.55 -0.95
N GLY A 182 -0.48 0.29 -1.23
CA GLY A 182 0.70 -0.13 -2.00
C GLY A 182 1.29 -1.38 -1.38
N GLU A 183 1.97 -2.20 -2.19
CA GLU A 183 2.76 -3.30 -1.63
C GLU A 183 3.56 -2.73 -0.45
N PRO A 184 3.49 -3.37 0.72
CA PRO A 184 4.42 -3.01 1.77
C PRO A 184 5.81 -3.00 1.13
N PRO A 185 6.65 -2.01 1.40
CA PRO A 185 7.99 -2.02 0.86
C PRO A 185 8.50 -3.44 1.07
N LYS A 186 9.07 -4.04 0.02
CA LYS A 186 9.73 -5.37 0.10
C LYS A 186 10.95 -5.25 1.02
N GLY A 187 10.70 -4.78 2.23
CA GLY A 187 11.56 -4.89 3.37
C GLY A 187 11.31 -6.29 3.89
N ASN A 188 12.32 -7.11 3.83
CA ASN A 188 12.37 -8.29 4.65
C ASN A 188 11.76 -7.90 6.01
N PRO A 189 10.76 -8.62 6.56
CA PRO A 189 10.20 -8.33 7.88
C PRO A 189 11.27 -8.23 8.97
N THR A 190 12.50 -8.64 8.68
CA THR A 190 13.68 -8.49 9.51
C THR A 190 14.47 -7.18 9.30
N SER A 191 14.20 -6.35 8.27
CA SER A 191 14.95 -5.12 8.01
C SER A 191 14.43 -3.87 8.74
N GLY A 192 13.83 -4.03 9.90
CA GLY A 192 13.34 -2.90 10.72
C GLY A 192 12.74 -3.29 12.06
N GLY A 193 12.55 -4.57 12.32
CA GLY A 193 12.31 -5.05 13.66
C GLY A 193 13.64 -5.06 14.42
N LEU A 194 13.69 -4.44 15.58
CA LEU A 194 14.69 -4.78 16.59
C LEU A 194 14.49 -6.27 16.89
N LEU A 195 15.11 -7.14 16.09
CA LEU A 195 15.27 -8.52 16.51
C LEU A 195 16.02 -8.47 17.84
N PRO A 196 15.57 -9.18 18.87
CA PRO A 196 16.28 -9.20 20.13
C PRO A 196 17.66 -9.82 19.89
N HIS A 197 18.66 -8.96 19.66
CA HIS A 197 20.04 -9.38 19.65
C HIS A 197 20.37 -9.84 21.06
N ARG A 198 20.78 -11.08 21.20
CA ARG A 198 21.32 -11.53 22.47
C ARG A 198 22.67 -10.85 22.70
N VAL A 199 22.88 -10.38 23.91
CA VAL A 199 24.16 -9.83 24.33
C VAL A 199 24.85 -10.90 25.18
N HIS A 200 25.98 -11.38 24.72
CA HIS A 200 26.85 -12.26 25.50
C HIS A 200 28.01 -11.44 26.10
N VAL A 201 28.26 -11.62 27.38
CA VAL A 201 29.38 -10.98 28.05
C VAL A 201 30.51 -12.04 28.19
N LEU A 202 31.63 -11.77 27.53
CA LEU A 202 32.78 -12.70 27.56
C LEU A 202 33.30 -12.91 28.97
N THR A 203 33.48 -14.16 29.34
CA THR A 203 34.14 -14.59 30.59
C THR A 203 35.57 -15.01 30.30
N ALA A 204 36.37 -15.18 31.37
CA ALA A 204 37.74 -15.66 31.22
C ALA A 204 37.76 -17.09 30.65
N GLY A 205 38.40 -17.26 29.50
CA GLY A 205 38.46 -18.52 28.75
C GLY A 205 37.50 -18.65 27.59
N ASP A 206 36.55 -17.69 27.42
CA ASP A 206 35.68 -17.67 26.25
C ASP A 206 36.46 -17.32 24.97
N THR A 207 36.11 -17.99 23.89
CA THR A 207 36.58 -17.70 22.56
C THR A 207 35.37 -17.40 21.64
N LEU A 208 35.56 -16.57 20.60
CA LEU A 208 34.47 -16.34 19.63
C LEU A 208 33.92 -17.61 19.00
N ALA A 209 34.80 -18.60 18.75
CA ALA A 209 34.39 -19.89 18.22
C ALA A 209 33.56 -20.71 19.23
N GLY A 210 33.90 -20.62 20.52
CA GLY A 210 33.14 -21.26 21.61
C GLY A 210 31.76 -20.63 21.78
N VAL A 211 31.68 -19.29 21.76
CA VAL A 211 30.41 -18.55 21.82
C VAL A 211 29.55 -18.86 20.60
N ALA A 212 30.14 -18.88 19.39
CA ALA A 212 29.42 -19.23 18.15
C ALA A 212 28.91 -20.68 18.19
N TYR A 213 29.66 -21.61 18.72
CA TYR A 213 29.21 -22.98 18.89
C TYR A 213 28.07 -23.10 19.90
N ALA A 214 28.15 -22.41 21.03
CA ALA A 214 27.10 -22.42 22.05
C ALA A 214 25.77 -21.83 21.55
N GLU A 215 25.83 -20.77 20.75
CA GLU A 215 24.60 -20.08 20.25
C GLU A 215 24.03 -20.68 18.96
N TYR A 216 24.90 -21.07 18.02
CA TYR A 216 24.51 -21.50 16.69
C TYR A 216 24.78 -22.98 16.38
N GLY A 217 25.41 -23.71 17.28
CA GLY A 217 25.84 -25.11 17.05
C GLY A 217 26.98 -25.26 16.03
N ASP A 218 27.50 -24.14 15.49
CA ASP A 218 28.54 -24.13 14.47
C ASP A 218 29.66 -23.16 14.84
N PRO A 219 30.87 -23.65 15.21
CA PRO A 219 31.99 -22.81 15.58
C PRO A 219 32.51 -21.95 14.42
N ALA A 220 32.29 -22.34 13.14
CA ALA A 220 32.74 -21.58 11.96
C ALA A 220 32.08 -20.20 11.84
N ARG A 221 30.94 -19.99 12.51
CA ARG A 221 30.20 -18.73 12.54
C ARG A 221 30.85 -17.63 13.39
N TRP A 222 31.97 -17.90 14.03
CA TRP A 222 32.71 -16.89 14.78
C TRP A 222 33.10 -15.67 13.92
N ARG A 223 33.27 -15.86 12.59
CA ARG A 223 33.58 -14.76 11.65
C ARG A 223 32.41 -13.78 11.46
N ASP A 224 31.20 -14.30 11.49
CA ASP A 224 29.99 -13.49 11.38
C ASP A 224 29.78 -12.70 12.67
N VAL A 225 30.00 -13.32 13.82
CA VAL A 225 29.96 -12.63 15.11
C VAL A 225 31.05 -11.55 15.18
N ALA A 226 32.28 -11.84 14.75
CA ALA A 226 33.37 -10.86 14.71
C ALA A 226 33.00 -9.65 13.83
N ARG A 227 32.41 -9.88 12.64
CA ARG A 227 32.00 -8.82 11.71
C ARG A 227 30.93 -7.91 12.28
N VAL A 228 29.90 -8.48 12.91
CA VAL A 228 28.80 -7.70 13.50
C VAL A 228 29.27 -6.83 14.66
N ASN A 229 30.31 -7.29 15.39
CA ASN A 229 30.88 -6.57 16.51
C ASN A 229 32.14 -5.76 16.17
N GLU A 230 32.46 -5.63 14.86
CA GLU A 230 33.63 -4.88 14.36
C GLU A 230 34.95 -5.32 15.03
N ILE A 231 35.12 -6.64 15.23
CA ILE A 231 36.29 -7.23 15.86
C ILE A 231 37.29 -7.64 14.80
N ASP A 232 38.41 -6.94 14.71
CA ASP A 232 39.49 -7.24 13.77
C ASP A 232 40.40 -8.36 14.27
N ASP A 233 40.65 -8.43 15.59
CA ASP A 233 41.50 -9.45 16.20
C ASP A 233 40.76 -10.25 17.27
N PRO A 234 40.29 -11.46 16.94
CA PRO A 234 39.54 -12.30 17.86
C PRO A 234 40.38 -12.84 19.04
N LEU A 235 41.72 -12.74 18.97
CA LEU A 235 42.61 -13.21 20.05
C LEU A 235 42.87 -12.14 21.13
N ARG A 236 42.48 -10.89 20.85
CA ARG A 236 42.66 -9.76 21.79
C ARG A 236 41.42 -9.41 22.62
N LEU A 237 40.41 -10.25 22.61
CA LEU A 237 39.21 -10.00 23.36
C LEU A 237 39.44 -10.12 24.86
N ARG A 238 38.93 -9.13 25.60
CA ARG A 238 39.09 -9.09 27.08
C ARG A 238 37.81 -9.64 27.73
N PRO A 239 37.95 -10.36 28.85
CA PRO A 239 36.81 -10.68 29.70
C PRO A 239 36.00 -9.40 30.04
N GLY A 240 34.66 -9.47 30.03
CA GLY A 240 33.80 -8.33 30.23
C GLY A 240 33.37 -7.62 28.92
N THR A 241 33.95 -7.96 27.77
CA THR A 241 33.52 -7.44 26.46
C THR A 241 32.09 -7.93 26.15
N ARG A 242 31.20 -7.04 25.74
CA ARG A 242 29.84 -7.36 25.33
C ARG A 242 29.82 -7.65 23.85
N LEU A 243 29.35 -8.82 23.46
CA LEU A 243 29.18 -9.26 22.10
C LEU A 243 27.69 -9.23 21.73
N LEU A 244 27.35 -8.60 20.63
CA LEU A 244 26.05 -8.72 19.98
C LEU A 244 26.03 -10.03 19.20
N LEU A 245 25.06 -10.91 19.50
CA LEU A 245 24.86 -12.16 18.79
C LEU A 245 23.66 -11.98 17.84
N PRO A 246 23.89 -11.91 16.52
CA PRO A 246 22.82 -11.81 15.55
C PRO A 246 21.97 -13.08 15.53
N SER A 247 20.74 -13.00 15.07
CA SER A 247 19.88 -14.18 14.91
C SER A 247 20.42 -15.13 13.83
N ALA A 248 20.11 -16.42 13.94
CA ALA A 248 20.53 -17.43 12.95
C ALA A 248 20.10 -17.07 11.51
N ASP A 249 18.94 -16.41 11.38
CA ASP A 249 18.40 -15.99 10.08
C ASP A 249 19.20 -14.84 9.46
N GLU A 250 19.73 -13.93 10.25
CA GLU A 250 20.60 -12.83 9.78
C GLU A 250 21.94 -13.33 9.23
N LEU A 251 22.44 -14.42 9.80
CA LEU A 251 23.70 -15.03 9.35
C LEU A 251 23.58 -15.71 7.98
N HIS A 252 22.38 -16.10 7.58
CA HIS A 252 22.11 -16.69 6.25
C HIS A 252 22.00 -15.65 5.14
N MET A 253 21.80 -14.37 5.44
CA MET A 253 21.57 -13.28 4.48
C MET A 253 22.81 -12.53 4.03
N THR A 254 24.01 -12.91 4.45
CA THR A 254 25.21 -12.18 4.01
C THR A 254 25.62 -12.57 2.59
N PRO A 255 25.54 -11.66 1.59
CA PRO A 255 25.89 -11.92 0.18
C PRO A 255 27.42 -11.91 0.02
N GLY A 256 28.06 -13.01 0.27
CA GLY A 256 29.52 -13.08 0.18
C GLY A 256 30.09 -14.36 -0.44
N ARG A 257 29.28 -15.32 -0.86
CA ARG A 257 29.81 -16.62 -1.34
C ARG A 257 29.28 -17.13 -2.68
N ARG A 258 28.59 -16.30 -3.46
CA ARG A 258 28.05 -16.75 -4.78
C ARG A 258 28.86 -16.25 -6.01
N ALA A 259 29.89 -15.42 -5.83
CA ALA A 259 30.65 -14.86 -6.94
C ALA A 259 31.93 -15.63 -7.34
N MET A 260 32.30 -16.72 -6.63
CA MET A 260 33.56 -17.43 -6.95
C MET A 260 33.38 -18.87 -7.48
N ARG A 261 32.18 -19.28 -7.83
CA ARG A 261 31.96 -20.62 -8.42
C ARG A 261 31.59 -20.61 -9.91
N GLY A 262 31.36 -19.42 -10.51
CA GLY A 262 31.02 -19.27 -11.94
C GLY A 262 32.21 -19.12 -12.86
N ASP A 263 33.35 -18.61 -12.38
CA ASP A 263 34.47 -18.22 -13.26
C ASP A 263 35.56 -19.30 -13.41
N MET A 264 35.45 -20.44 -12.73
CA MET A 264 36.42 -21.53 -12.87
C MET A 264 36.04 -22.65 -13.85
N GLU A 265 34.82 -22.61 -14.40
CA GLU A 265 34.37 -23.65 -15.34
C GLU A 265 34.52 -23.26 -16.82
N VAL A 266 34.73 -21.97 -17.11
CA VAL A 266 34.94 -21.48 -18.48
C VAL A 266 36.42 -21.53 -18.94
N ALA A 267 37.36 -21.74 -18.01
CA ALA A 267 38.78 -21.78 -18.33
C ALA A 267 39.32 -23.20 -18.67
N ARG A 268 38.46 -24.24 -18.68
CA ARG A 268 38.86 -25.64 -19.04
C ARG A 268 38.32 -26.16 -20.37
N ALA A 269 37.68 -25.31 -21.17
CA ALA A 269 37.16 -25.67 -22.50
C ALA A 269 37.70 -24.72 -23.56
N ARG A 270 39.02 -24.56 -23.63
CA ARG A 270 39.76 -24.11 -24.82
C ARG A 270 41.11 -24.79 -24.89
#